data_3dfa2f8ecd886a593b79df36830b9d88
#
_entry.id   3dfa2f8ecd886a593b79df36830b9d88
#
_cell.length_a   1.000
_cell.length_b   1.000
_cell.length_c   1.000
_cell.angle_alpha   90.00
_cell.angle_beta   90.00
_cell.angle_gamma   90.00
#
_symmetry.space_group_name_H-M   'P 1'
#
loop_
_entity.id
_entity.type
_entity.pdbx_description
1 polymer ?
#
loop_
_entity_poly.entity_id
_entity_poly.type
_entity_poly.pdbx_seq_one_letter_code
_entity_poly.pdbx_strand_id
1 'polypeptide(L)'
;MFTGCGLFACVRRCDGGDVRKRGETGAMSSRVAADPAGVDEEGSCKNGASAAARQLAWAEVESVTGGFSSRVIGHGGFSTVYLASLSSSRLGAVKVHCSSERLHRAFRQELEVLLSLRHPHIVRLLGYCDERDEGVLVFEYAPNGDLHERLHGGEVAGVAAVLPWSRRVAIAFQVAMALEYLHESRHPAVIHGDIKASNVLLDASMDAKLCDFGFAHVGFSATVGCRPSARAVMGSPGYVDPHLIRSGVATKKTDVYSFGVLLLELVTGKEAVCRETGRRLTAAVGPTLSEGKVSDVVDRRLRGEYDGAEAAVMAELAMQCIGDSPGLRPSMGDVVRVLQEKTSALASAVGSRLDRKMMF
;
A
#
# COMPACT_ATOMS: atom_id res chain seq x y z
N MET A 1 19.53 -12.94 2.16
CA MET A 1 19.02 -11.97 1.18
C MET A 1 17.51 -12.01 1.27
N PHE A 2 16.90 -11.02 1.92
CA PHE A 2 15.44 -10.91 2.04
C PHE A 2 15.04 -9.65 1.31
N THR A 3 14.51 -9.83 0.09
CA THR A 3 13.87 -8.77 -0.68
C THR A 3 12.49 -8.49 -0.11
N GLY A 4 12.19 -7.23 0.08
CA GLY A 4 11.00 -6.72 0.74
C GLY A 4 9.69 -7.23 0.12
N CYS A 5 8.76 -7.56 1.01
CA CYS A 5 7.40 -7.98 0.70
C CYS A 5 6.56 -6.74 0.41
N GLY A 6 6.59 -6.23 -0.81
CA GLY A 6 5.62 -5.23 -1.31
C GLY A 6 4.63 -5.92 -2.23
N LEU A 7 3.37 -5.46 -2.25
CA LEU A 7 2.32 -6.02 -3.10
C LEU A 7 2.67 -5.97 -4.60
N PHE A 8 3.65 -5.16 -5.00
CA PHE A 8 4.02 -4.88 -6.38
C PHE A 8 5.54 -4.76 -6.61
N ALA A 9 6.38 -5.55 -5.91
CA ALA A 9 7.82 -5.51 -6.16
C ALA A 9 8.19 -6.17 -7.51
N CYS A 10 8.98 -5.45 -8.29
CA CYS A 10 9.46 -5.68 -9.65
C CYS A 10 9.69 -7.13 -10.09
N VAL A 11 9.24 -7.40 -11.31
CA VAL A 11 9.55 -8.60 -12.12
C VAL A 11 11.04 -8.65 -12.45
N ARG A 12 11.80 -9.57 -11.83
CA ARG A 12 13.02 -10.11 -12.45
C ARG A 12 12.71 -11.50 -12.99
N ARG A 13 12.99 -11.68 -14.30
CA ARG A 13 12.92 -12.95 -15.00
C ARG A 13 13.68 -14.04 -14.23
N CYS A 14 13.02 -15.16 -14.02
CA CYS A 14 13.68 -16.45 -13.80
C CYS A 14 13.29 -17.36 -14.94
N ASP A 15 14.30 -17.79 -15.71
CA ASP A 15 14.19 -18.78 -16.77
C ASP A 15 13.93 -20.18 -16.21
N GLY A 16 13.08 -20.90 -16.93
CA GLY A 16 13.12 -22.32 -17.25
C GLY A 16 13.20 -23.37 -16.14
N GLY A 17 12.11 -24.10 -15.94
CA GLY A 17 12.07 -25.37 -15.24
C GLY A 17 10.92 -26.24 -15.72
N ASP A 18 11.25 -27.14 -16.61
CA ASP A 18 10.47 -28.18 -17.26
C ASP A 18 9.60 -29.02 -16.29
N VAL A 19 8.29 -29.13 -16.51
CA VAL A 19 7.45 -30.16 -15.87
C VAL A 19 6.63 -30.90 -16.92
N ARG A 20 6.94 -32.17 -17.00
CA ARG A 20 6.44 -33.23 -17.87
C ARG A 20 4.92 -33.40 -17.83
N LYS A 21 4.37 -33.57 -19.05
CA LYS A 21 3.03 -34.11 -19.36
C LYS A 21 2.85 -35.56 -18.89
N ARG A 22 1.67 -35.86 -18.36
CA ARG A 22 0.91 -37.12 -18.50
C ARG A 22 -0.55 -36.68 -18.46
N GLY A 23 -1.43 -36.92 -19.36
CA GLY A 23 -1.71 -38.02 -20.27
C GLY A 23 -2.98 -38.72 -19.84
N GLU A 24 -4.11 -38.44 -20.61
CA GLU A 24 -5.22 -39.35 -20.97
C GLU A 24 -6.17 -39.84 -19.87
N THR A 25 -7.46 -39.94 -20.02
CA THR A 25 -8.51 -40.20 -21.04
C THR A 25 -9.84 -40.08 -20.33
N GLY A 26 -10.94 -39.61 -20.82
CA GLY A 26 -11.77 -39.98 -21.88
C GLY A 26 -13.25 -40.06 -21.48
N ALA A 27 -14.16 -39.69 -22.39
CA ALA A 27 -15.54 -40.09 -22.60
C ALA A 27 -16.69 -39.38 -21.84
N MET A 28 -17.39 -38.52 -22.53
CA MET A 28 -18.65 -38.66 -23.29
C MET A 28 -19.98 -38.64 -22.52
N SER A 29 -20.84 -37.69 -22.98
CA SER A 29 -22.30 -37.76 -23.16
C SER A 29 -23.17 -37.47 -21.92
N SER A 30 -24.15 -36.60 -21.94
CA SER A 30 -25.20 -36.34 -22.91
C SER A 30 -26.02 -35.08 -22.55
N ARG A 31 -26.63 -34.51 -23.56
CA ARG A 31 -27.58 -33.39 -23.61
C ARG A 31 -28.79 -33.56 -22.68
N VAL A 32 -29.33 -32.48 -22.13
CA VAL A 32 -30.74 -32.09 -22.30
C VAL A 32 -30.84 -30.56 -22.17
N ALA A 33 -31.52 -29.98 -23.15
CA ALA A 33 -31.90 -28.58 -23.24
C ALA A 33 -33.24 -28.32 -22.54
N ALA A 34 -33.39 -27.13 -21.96
CA ALA A 34 -34.66 -26.43 -21.86
C ALA A 34 -34.43 -24.94 -21.56
N ASP A 35 -34.67 -24.07 -22.51
CA ASP A 35 -35.08 -22.68 -22.39
C ASP A 35 -36.62 -22.60 -22.38
N PRO A 36 -37.31 -21.45 -22.25
CA PRO A 36 -36.95 -20.12 -21.71
C PRO A 36 -38.05 -19.53 -20.78
N ALA A 37 -37.74 -18.45 -20.06
CA ALA A 37 -38.73 -17.36 -19.89
C ALA A 37 -38.02 -16.12 -19.33
N GLY A 38 -38.05 -15.03 -20.10
CA GLY A 38 -37.57 -13.73 -19.73
C GLY A 38 -38.50 -13.02 -18.74
N VAL A 39 -37.93 -12.12 -17.98
CA VAL A 39 -38.59 -10.88 -17.52
C VAL A 39 -37.55 -9.80 -17.45
N ASP A 40 -37.78 -8.73 -18.22
CA ASP A 40 -37.10 -7.46 -18.18
C ASP A 40 -37.41 -6.77 -16.85
N GLU A 41 -36.37 -6.29 -16.13
CA GLU A 41 -36.52 -5.17 -15.23
C GLU A 41 -35.32 -4.24 -15.36
N GLU A 42 -35.55 -3.14 -16.08
CA GLU A 42 -34.77 -1.92 -15.99
C GLU A 42 -34.88 -1.36 -14.57
N GLY A 43 -33.82 -1.53 -13.77
CA GLY A 43 -33.64 -0.96 -12.43
C GLY A 43 -32.60 0.15 -12.47
N SER A 44 -33.07 1.38 -12.66
CA SER A 44 -32.46 2.68 -12.39
C SER A 44 -31.26 2.63 -11.45
N CYS A 45 -30.06 2.96 -11.98
CA CYS A 45 -28.86 3.28 -11.19
C CYS A 45 -29.07 4.55 -10.37
N LYS A 46 -29.41 4.40 -9.11
CA LYS A 46 -29.30 5.47 -8.10
C LYS A 46 -28.13 5.22 -7.18
N ASN A 47 -27.21 6.19 -7.16
CA ASN A 47 -26.27 6.56 -6.11
C ASN A 47 -25.27 5.49 -5.60
N GLY A 48 -23.99 5.78 -5.83
CA GLY A 48 -22.78 5.11 -5.34
C GLY A 48 -22.69 4.81 -3.85
N ALA A 49 -23.48 3.88 -3.35
CA ALA A 49 -23.18 3.19 -2.12
C ALA A 49 -22.01 2.24 -2.40
N SER A 50 -20.87 2.44 -1.73
CA SER A 50 -19.71 1.54 -1.80
C SER A 50 -20.16 0.13 -1.44
N ALA A 51 -20.32 -0.74 -2.42
CA ALA A 51 -20.72 -2.13 -2.21
C ALA A 51 -19.71 -2.82 -1.27
N ALA A 52 -20.23 -3.62 -0.33
CA ALA A 52 -19.39 -4.47 0.53
C ALA A 52 -18.56 -5.43 -0.32
N ALA A 53 -17.40 -5.87 0.20
CA ALA A 53 -16.59 -6.90 -0.48
C ALA A 53 -17.39 -8.19 -0.59
N ARG A 54 -17.39 -8.81 -1.78
CA ARG A 54 -18.16 -10.01 -2.10
C ARG A 54 -17.30 -11.27 -1.89
N GLN A 55 -17.86 -12.31 -1.30
CA GLN A 55 -17.26 -13.64 -1.36
C GLN A 55 -17.41 -14.19 -2.78
N LEU A 56 -16.34 -14.72 -3.33
CA LEU A 56 -16.22 -15.25 -4.68
C LEU A 56 -16.01 -16.75 -4.61
N ALA A 57 -16.61 -17.48 -5.54
CA ALA A 57 -16.24 -18.87 -5.76
C ALA A 57 -14.87 -18.99 -6.41
N TRP A 58 -14.14 -20.06 -6.16
CA TRP A 58 -12.83 -20.29 -6.78
C TRP A 58 -12.87 -20.23 -8.30
N ALA A 59 -13.92 -20.81 -8.92
CA ALA A 59 -14.14 -20.75 -10.37
C ALA A 59 -14.27 -19.32 -10.92
N GLU A 60 -14.85 -18.40 -10.14
CA GLU A 60 -14.91 -16.98 -10.52
C GLU A 60 -13.50 -16.35 -10.49
N VAL A 61 -12.67 -16.70 -9.49
CA VAL A 61 -11.28 -16.24 -9.40
C VAL A 61 -10.45 -16.76 -10.59
N GLU A 62 -10.59 -18.04 -10.93
CA GLU A 62 -9.97 -18.63 -12.13
C GLU A 62 -10.41 -17.89 -13.40
N SER A 63 -11.70 -17.63 -13.55
CA SER A 63 -12.26 -16.93 -14.70
C SER A 63 -11.66 -15.53 -14.86
N VAL A 64 -11.65 -14.69 -13.81
CA VAL A 64 -11.16 -13.29 -13.88
C VAL A 64 -9.64 -13.18 -14.04
N THR A 65 -8.90 -14.25 -13.71
CA THR A 65 -7.44 -14.33 -13.87
C THR A 65 -7.01 -15.13 -15.10
N GLY A 66 -7.97 -15.63 -15.90
CA GLY A 66 -7.70 -16.51 -17.03
C GLY A 66 -6.97 -17.79 -16.61
N GLY A 67 -7.40 -18.43 -15.52
CA GLY A 67 -6.75 -19.62 -14.96
C GLY A 67 -5.35 -19.31 -14.42
N PHE A 68 -5.15 -18.13 -13.83
CA PHE A 68 -3.86 -17.62 -13.32
C PHE A 68 -2.77 -17.48 -14.40
N SER A 69 -3.17 -17.39 -15.67
CA SER A 69 -2.28 -17.08 -16.79
C SER A 69 -2.18 -15.60 -17.11
N SER A 70 -2.98 -14.76 -16.47
CA SER A 70 -2.94 -13.31 -16.64
C SER A 70 -1.63 -12.72 -16.14
N ARG A 71 -1.36 -11.45 -16.54
CA ARG A 71 -0.14 -10.76 -16.17
C ARG A 71 0.05 -10.71 -14.65
N VAL A 72 1.18 -11.20 -14.18
CA VAL A 72 1.62 -10.99 -12.81
C VAL A 72 2.07 -9.53 -12.66
N ILE A 73 1.49 -8.82 -11.71
CA ILE A 73 1.75 -7.41 -11.42
C ILE A 73 2.47 -7.21 -10.08
N GLY A 74 2.68 -8.29 -9.31
CA GLY A 74 3.42 -8.23 -8.06
C GLY A 74 3.76 -9.62 -7.52
N HIS A 75 4.87 -9.69 -6.79
CA HIS A 75 5.29 -10.85 -6.02
C HIS A 75 5.59 -10.43 -4.59
N GLY A 76 4.90 -11.04 -3.63
CA GLY A 76 5.27 -10.99 -2.22
C GLY A 76 6.09 -12.24 -1.84
N GLY A 77 6.67 -12.25 -0.63
CA GLY A 77 7.38 -13.42 -0.12
C GLY A 77 6.50 -14.67 -0.02
N PHE A 78 5.19 -14.51 0.08
CA PHE A 78 4.21 -15.58 0.30
C PHE A 78 2.93 -15.38 -0.51
N SER A 79 2.95 -14.54 -1.53
CA SER A 79 1.79 -14.27 -2.37
C SER A 79 2.21 -13.83 -3.76
N THR A 80 1.34 -14.07 -4.74
CA THR A 80 1.46 -13.57 -6.11
C THR A 80 0.23 -12.71 -6.42
N VAL A 81 0.44 -11.59 -7.11
CA VAL A 81 -0.64 -10.68 -7.51
C VAL A 81 -0.81 -10.69 -9.01
N TYR A 82 -2.01 -11.02 -9.45
CA TYR A 82 -2.41 -11.09 -10.85
C TYR A 82 -3.26 -9.90 -11.24
N LEU A 83 -3.07 -9.39 -12.46
CA LEU A 83 -3.99 -8.44 -13.07
C LEU A 83 -5.26 -9.22 -13.48
N ALA A 84 -6.42 -8.77 -13.04
CA ALA A 84 -7.69 -9.43 -13.31
C ALA A 84 -8.64 -8.55 -14.12
N SER A 85 -9.44 -9.16 -15.00
CA SER A 85 -10.54 -8.51 -15.71
C SER A 85 -11.85 -8.79 -14.99
N LEU A 86 -12.30 -7.83 -14.16
CA LEU A 86 -13.53 -7.96 -13.38
C LEU A 86 -14.80 -7.73 -14.21
N SER A 87 -14.67 -6.94 -15.27
CA SER A 87 -15.69 -6.75 -16.32
C SER A 87 -15.00 -6.21 -17.58
N SER A 88 -15.76 -5.99 -18.67
CA SER A 88 -15.24 -5.47 -19.94
C SER A 88 -14.44 -4.14 -19.82
N SER A 89 -14.72 -3.36 -18.78
CA SER A 89 -14.09 -2.04 -18.56
C SER A 89 -13.39 -1.88 -17.22
N ARG A 90 -13.42 -2.92 -16.35
CA ARG A 90 -12.90 -2.79 -14.98
C ARG A 90 -11.82 -3.82 -14.68
N LEU A 91 -10.62 -3.32 -14.37
CA LEU A 91 -9.51 -4.12 -13.91
C LEU A 91 -9.51 -4.24 -12.37
N GLY A 92 -8.93 -5.34 -11.87
CA GLY A 92 -8.68 -5.59 -10.46
C GLY A 92 -7.29 -6.20 -10.26
N ALA A 93 -6.87 -6.26 -9.01
CA ALA A 93 -5.66 -6.94 -8.58
C ALA A 93 -6.04 -8.13 -7.69
N VAL A 94 -5.63 -9.33 -8.08
CA VAL A 94 -5.94 -10.58 -7.36
C VAL A 94 -4.69 -11.08 -6.66
N LYS A 95 -4.65 -10.94 -5.33
CA LYS A 95 -3.57 -11.45 -4.47
C LYS A 95 -3.91 -12.86 -4.03
N VAL A 96 -3.09 -13.82 -4.44
CA VAL A 96 -3.22 -15.25 -4.09
C VAL A 96 -2.13 -15.58 -3.09
N HIS A 97 -2.50 -16.04 -1.91
CA HIS A 97 -1.56 -16.47 -0.87
C HIS A 97 -1.10 -17.90 -1.14
N CYS A 98 0.17 -18.20 -0.82
CA CYS A 98 0.67 -19.57 -0.89
C CYS A 98 -0.05 -20.47 0.13
N SER A 99 -0.27 -21.73 -0.26
CA SER A 99 -0.92 -22.73 0.59
C SER A 99 -0.01 -23.10 1.76
N SER A 100 -0.41 -22.74 2.97
CA SER A 100 0.10 -23.29 4.23
C SER A 100 -0.82 -22.86 5.39
N GLU A 101 -0.93 -23.69 6.42
CA GLU A 101 -1.78 -23.41 7.58
C GLU A 101 -1.42 -22.09 8.28
N ARG A 102 -0.13 -21.76 8.37
CA ARG A 102 0.33 -20.48 8.93
C ARG A 102 -0.09 -19.29 8.09
N LEU A 103 0.03 -19.40 6.76
CA LEU A 103 -0.31 -18.33 5.82
C LEU A 103 -1.82 -18.16 5.70
N HIS A 104 -2.59 -19.24 5.82
CA HIS A 104 -4.04 -19.17 5.87
C HIS A 104 -4.55 -18.39 7.11
N ARG A 105 -3.90 -18.54 8.26
CA ARG A 105 -4.21 -17.72 9.44
C ARG A 105 -3.88 -16.24 9.21
N ALA A 106 -2.74 -15.94 8.58
CA ALA A 106 -2.37 -14.57 8.24
C ALA A 106 -3.35 -13.95 7.22
N PHE A 107 -3.76 -14.72 6.21
CA PHE A 107 -4.81 -14.32 5.27
C PHE A 107 -6.13 -13.96 5.97
N ARG A 108 -6.60 -14.81 6.89
CA ARG A 108 -7.85 -14.54 7.63
C ARG A 108 -7.75 -13.27 8.48
N GLN A 109 -6.62 -13.03 9.12
CA GLN A 109 -6.38 -11.80 9.89
C GLN A 109 -6.38 -10.57 8.97
N GLU A 110 -5.68 -10.63 7.82
CA GLU A 110 -5.68 -9.55 6.83
C GLU A 110 -7.09 -9.29 6.29
N LEU A 111 -7.84 -10.34 5.96
CA LEU A 111 -9.22 -10.27 5.47
C LEU A 111 -10.15 -9.60 6.50
N GLU A 112 -10.09 -10.01 7.76
CA GLU A 112 -10.92 -9.44 8.84
C GLU A 112 -10.69 -7.93 8.98
N VAL A 113 -9.44 -7.49 8.96
CA VAL A 113 -9.09 -6.05 8.99
C VAL A 113 -9.68 -5.36 7.76
N LEU A 114 -9.40 -5.86 6.55
CA LEU A 114 -9.81 -5.23 5.29
C LEU A 114 -11.33 -5.13 5.12
N LEU A 115 -12.09 -6.12 5.59
CA LEU A 115 -13.56 -6.09 5.56
C LEU A 115 -14.14 -4.92 6.35
N SER A 116 -13.42 -4.46 7.38
CA SER A 116 -13.84 -3.36 8.26
C SER A 116 -13.43 -1.98 7.75
N LEU A 117 -12.51 -1.89 6.77
CA LEU A 117 -11.93 -0.61 6.33
C LEU A 117 -12.69 -0.01 5.15
N ARG A 118 -12.92 1.31 5.22
CA ARG A 118 -13.51 2.12 4.14
C ARG A 118 -12.91 3.52 4.19
N HIS A 119 -11.94 3.80 3.33
CA HIS A 119 -11.29 5.12 3.26
C HIS A 119 -10.79 5.39 1.84
N PRO A 120 -10.87 6.65 1.32
CA PRO A 120 -10.45 6.97 -0.05
C PRO A 120 -8.97 6.68 -0.33
N HIS A 121 -8.10 6.76 0.68
CA HIS A 121 -6.66 6.55 0.58
C HIS A 121 -6.20 5.20 1.17
N ILE A 122 -7.10 4.24 1.25
CA ILE A 122 -6.82 2.82 1.51
C ILE A 122 -7.32 2.01 0.32
N VAL A 123 -6.49 1.07 -0.16
CA VAL A 123 -6.88 0.20 -1.27
C VAL A 123 -8.16 -0.57 -0.93
N ARG A 124 -9.13 -0.51 -1.82
CA ARG A 124 -10.44 -1.12 -1.57
C ARG A 124 -10.44 -2.61 -1.85
N LEU A 125 -10.86 -3.40 -0.87
CA LEU A 125 -11.21 -4.80 -1.06
C LEU A 125 -12.54 -4.89 -1.82
N LEU A 126 -12.55 -5.58 -2.95
CA LEU A 126 -13.70 -5.78 -3.82
C LEU A 126 -14.35 -7.15 -3.59
N GLY A 127 -13.52 -8.15 -3.27
CA GLY A 127 -13.96 -9.50 -2.99
C GLY A 127 -12.85 -10.36 -2.38
N TYR A 128 -13.21 -11.56 -1.99
CA TYR A 128 -12.27 -12.55 -1.44
C TYR A 128 -12.79 -13.98 -1.74
N CYS A 129 -11.87 -14.93 -1.71
CA CYS A 129 -12.20 -16.36 -1.78
C CYS A 129 -11.41 -17.11 -0.70
N ASP A 130 -12.10 -17.94 0.07
CA ASP A 130 -11.56 -18.77 1.15
C ASP A 130 -11.99 -20.24 1.02
N GLU A 131 -12.35 -20.67 -0.19
CA GLU A 131 -12.78 -22.05 -0.48
C GLU A 131 -11.63 -23.05 -0.45
N ARG A 132 -10.37 -22.58 -0.59
CA ARG A 132 -9.16 -23.41 -0.62
C ARG A 132 -8.17 -22.92 0.43
N ASP A 133 -7.12 -23.70 0.64
CA ASP A 133 -6.01 -23.34 1.53
C ASP A 133 -5.27 -22.08 1.06
N GLU A 134 -5.31 -21.82 -0.26
CA GLU A 134 -4.87 -20.55 -0.86
C GLU A 134 -5.95 -19.48 -0.65
N GLY A 135 -5.78 -18.61 0.31
CA GLY A 135 -6.65 -17.46 0.48
C GLY A 135 -6.45 -16.43 -0.64
N VAL A 136 -7.55 -15.89 -1.17
CA VAL A 136 -7.52 -14.91 -2.26
C VAL A 136 -8.16 -13.60 -1.84
N LEU A 137 -7.48 -12.49 -2.10
CA LEU A 137 -8.01 -11.14 -1.93
C LEU A 137 -8.08 -10.43 -3.30
N VAL A 138 -9.22 -9.81 -3.60
CA VAL A 138 -9.45 -9.06 -4.85
C VAL A 138 -9.59 -7.59 -4.54
N PHE A 139 -8.69 -6.77 -5.09
CA PHE A 139 -8.61 -5.33 -4.84
C PHE A 139 -8.93 -4.51 -6.09
N GLU A 140 -9.24 -3.22 -5.88
CA GLU A 140 -9.19 -2.24 -6.95
C GLU A 140 -7.77 -2.18 -7.54
N TYR A 141 -7.67 -1.92 -8.85
CA TYR A 141 -6.38 -1.82 -9.54
C TYR A 141 -5.86 -0.39 -9.52
N ALA A 142 -4.61 -0.21 -9.13
CA ALA A 142 -3.87 1.05 -9.15
C ALA A 142 -2.88 1.06 -10.33
N PRO A 143 -3.20 1.76 -11.45
CA PRO A 143 -2.44 1.62 -12.70
C PRO A 143 -1.07 2.29 -12.70
N ASN A 144 -0.80 3.20 -11.76
CA ASN A 144 0.46 3.93 -11.71
C ASN A 144 1.54 3.26 -10.81
N GLY A 145 1.30 2.00 -10.39
CA GLY A 145 2.26 1.23 -9.59
C GLY A 145 2.38 1.74 -8.15
N ASP A 146 3.51 1.50 -7.53
CA ASP A 146 3.80 1.93 -6.17
C ASP A 146 4.70 3.17 -6.11
N LEU A 147 4.70 3.83 -4.96
CA LEU A 147 5.47 5.06 -4.74
C LEU A 147 6.97 4.80 -4.77
N HIS A 148 7.44 3.61 -4.35
CA HIS A 148 8.87 3.29 -4.36
C HIS A 148 9.41 3.31 -5.80
N GLU A 149 8.73 2.65 -6.74
CA GLU A 149 9.10 2.67 -8.16
C GLU A 149 9.04 4.09 -8.73
N ARG A 150 8.00 4.87 -8.38
CA ARG A 150 7.82 6.24 -8.89
C ARG A 150 8.83 7.22 -8.33
N LEU A 151 9.32 7.02 -7.11
CA LEU A 151 10.26 7.93 -6.45
C LEU A 151 11.72 7.55 -6.70
N HIS A 152 12.03 6.25 -6.76
CA HIS A 152 13.39 5.71 -6.81
C HIS A 152 13.69 4.92 -8.09
N GLY A 153 12.68 4.54 -8.87
CA GLY A 153 12.86 3.85 -10.14
C GLY A 153 13.73 4.70 -11.07
N GLY A 154 14.91 4.18 -11.42
CA GLY A 154 15.82 4.84 -12.33
C GLY A 154 15.26 4.91 -13.75
N GLU A 155 15.88 5.73 -14.61
CA GLU A 155 15.62 5.83 -16.05
C GLU A 155 15.89 4.48 -16.77
N VAL A 156 15.02 3.51 -16.58
CA VAL A 156 14.98 2.33 -17.45
C VAL A 156 13.99 2.64 -18.56
N ALA A 157 14.54 3.00 -19.72
CA ALA A 157 13.87 3.26 -20.99
C ALA A 157 12.85 4.45 -20.98
N GLY A 158 13.38 5.66 -20.98
CA GLY A 158 12.70 6.79 -21.58
C GLY A 158 11.40 7.25 -20.94
N VAL A 159 11.47 8.03 -19.85
CA VAL A 159 10.37 8.76 -19.24
C VAL A 159 9.79 8.17 -17.94
N ALA A 160 10.58 8.08 -16.89
CA ALA A 160 10.01 8.29 -15.58
C ALA A 160 10.28 9.74 -15.18
N ALA A 161 9.36 10.65 -15.52
CA ALA A 161 9.44 12.04 -15.04
C ALA A 161 9.53 12.04 -13.53
N VAL A 162 10.45 12.85 -12.98
CA VAL A 162 10.61 13.03 -11.53
C VAL A 162 9.24 13.35 -10.93
N LEU A 163 8.87 12.67 -9.85
CA LEU A 163 7.61 12.94 -9.17
C LEU A 163 7.59 14.40 -8.68
N PRO A 164 6.69 15.27 -9.20
CA PRO A 164 6.69 16.69 -8.88
C PRO A 164 6.46 16.95 -7.40
N TRP A 165 7.00 18.05 -6.88
CA TRP A 165 6.88 18.42 -5.48
C TRP A 165 5.44 18.43 -4.97
N SER A 166 4.52 19.05 -5.69
CA SER A 166 3.09 19.11 -5.32
C SER A 166 2.46 17.73 -5.17
N ARG A 167 2.88 16.75 -5.97
CA ARG A 167 2.42 15.36 -5.82
C ARG A 167 3.02 14.69 -4.59
N ARG A 168 4.27 14.98 -4.24
CA ARG A 168 4.90 14.45 -3.02
C ARG A 168 4.18 14.94 -1.76
N VAL A 169 3.84 16.23 -1.72
CA VAL A 169 3.05 16.82 -0.62
C VAL A 169 1.66 16.20 -0.56
N ALA A 170 0.97 16.06 -1.70
CA ALA A 170 -0.36 15.44 -1.75
C ALA A 170 -0.34 13.98 -1.27
N ILE A 171 0.65 13.17 -1.69
CA ILE A 171 0.82 11.78 -1.26
C ILE A 171 1.09 11.72 0.25
N ALA A 172 1.96 12.58 0.79
CA ALA A 172 2.23 12.65 2.23
C ALA A 172 0.94 12.90 3.02
N PHE A 173 0.14 13.87 2.60
CA PHE A 173 -1.14 14.20 3.22
C PHE A 173 -2.15 13.05 3.14
N GLN A 174 -2.29 12.43 1.97
CA GLN A 174 -3.23 11.34 1.73
C GLN A 174 -2.90 10.09 2.57
N VAL A 175 -1.60 9.74 2.70
CA VAL A 175 -1.16 8.66 3.59
C VAL A 175 -1.39 9.03 5.05
N ALA A 176 -1.13 10.28 5.43
CA ALA A 176 -1.41 10.75 6.79
C ALA A 176 -2.90 10.63 7.15
N MET A 177 -3.82 11.01 6.24
CA MET A 177 -5.27 10.82 6.41
C MET A 177 -5.66 9.34 6.56
N ALA A 178 -5.04 8.44 5.78
CA ALA A 178 -5.28 7.02 5.92
C ALA A 178 -4.86 6.50 7.31
N LEU A 179 -3.70 6.95 7.81
CA LEU A 179 -3.21 6.57 9.13
C LEU A 179 -4.03 7.20 10.27
N GLU A 180 -4.46 8.46 10.14
CA GLU A 180 -5.40 9.09 11.07
C GLU A 180 -6.69 8.29 11.19
N TYR A 181 -7.27 7.88 10.04
CA TYR A 181 -8.45 7.03 10.03
C TYR A 181 -8.22 5.71 10.78
N LEU A 182 -7.10 5.02 10.53
CA LEU A 182 -6.77 3.75 11.19
C LEU A 182 -6.56 3.93 12.71
N HIS A 183 -5.88 5.01 13.11
CA HIS A 183 -5.45 5.23 14.49
C HIS A 183 -6.51 5.88 15.38
N GLU A 184 -7.32 6.78 14.82
CA GLU A 184 -8.16 7.69 15.60
C GLU A 184 -9.65 7.53 15.32
N SER A 185 -10.02 7.25 14.04
CA SER A 185 -11.43 7.11 13.67
C SER A 185 -11.95 5.67 13.83
N ARG A 186 -11.06 4.68 13.97
CA ARG A 186 -11.43 3.28 14.16
C ARG A 186 -11.48 2.90 15.65
N HIS A 187 -12.51 2.13 16.03
CA HIS A 187 -12.64 1.55 17.36
C HIS A 187 -13.02 0.07 17.24
N PRO A 188 -12.11 -0.84 17.62
CA PRO A 188 -10.73 -0.61 18.06
C PRO A 188 -9.84 -0.06 16.96
N ALA A 189 -8.78 0.66 17.35
CA ALA A 189 -7.79 1.21 16.44
C ALA A 189 -7.06 0.11 15.67
N VAL A 190 -6.55 0.44 14.48
CA VAL A 190 -5.75 -0.47 13.66
C VAL A 190 -4.34 0.10 13.53
N ILE A 191 -3.33 -0.72 13.85
CA ILE A 191 -1.91 -0.45 13.61
C ILE A 191 -1.58 -1.15 12.30
N HIS A 192 -1.03 -0.46 11.32
CA HIS A 192 -0.69 -1.04 10.00
C HIS A 192 0.51 -1.99 10.06
N GLY A 193 1.58 -1.58 10.74
CA GLY A 193 2.77 -2.39 11.04
C GLY A 193 3.81 -2.49 9.92
N ASP A 194 3.52 -2.04 8.67
CA ASP A 194 4.49 -2.08 7.56
C ASP A 194 4.33 -0.87 6.62
N ILE A 195 4.36 0.35 7.16
CA ILE A 195 4.33 1.58 6.38
C ILE A 195 5.66 1.76 5.66
N LYS A 196 5.59 1.89 4.32
CA LYS A 196 6.75 2.08 3.42
C LYS A 196 6.30 2.54 2.04
N ALA A 197 7.23 3.08 1.24
CA ALA A 197 6.91 3.58 -0.10
C ALA A 197 6.31 2.51 -1.04
N SER A 198 6.77 1.25 -0.98
CA SER A 198 6.22 0.16 -1.80
C SER A 198 4.83 -0.33 -1.38
N ASN A 199 4.32 0.08 -0.21
CA ASN A 199 2.96 -0.18 0.25
C ASN A 199 2.02 1.02 0.04
N VAL A 200 2.44 2.03 -0.72
CA VAL A 200 1.63 3.16 -1.17
C VAL A 200 1.45 3.04 -2.67
N LEU A 201 0.27 2.59 -3.12
CA LEU A 201 -0.08 2.50 -4.53
C LEU A 201 -0.59 3.85 -5.04
N LEU A 202 -0.47 4.08 -6.35
CA LEU A 202 -0.93 5.29 -7.02
C LEU A 202 -2.04 4.94 -8.01
N ASP A 203 -3.22 5.48 -7.77
CA ASP A 203 -4.39 5.26 -8.63
C ASP A 203 -4.28 6.04 -9.95
N ALA A 204 -5.31 5.97 -10.80
CA ALA A 204 -5.32 6.63 -12.12
C ALA A 204 -5.15 8.17 -12.04
N SER A 205 -5.50 8.78 -10.91
CA SER A 205 -5.33 10.21 -10.64
C SER A 205 -3.99 10.54 -9.98
N MET A 206 -3.12 9.55 -9.77
CA MET A 206 -1.91 9.65 -8.95
C MET A 206 -2.21 9.93 -7.46
N ASP A 207 -3.42 9.59 -6.98
CA ASP A 207 -3.76 9.66 -5.57
C ASP A 207 -3.26 8.41 -4.83
N ALA A 208 -2.79 8.61 -3.60
CA ALA A 208 -2.21 7.53 -2.79
C ALA A 208 -3.29 6.58 -2.25
N LYS A 209 -2.98 5.28 -2.27
CA LYS A 209 -3.76 4.17 -1.74
C LYS A 209 -2.86 3.30 -0.87
N LEU A 210 -3.00 3.37 0.45
CA LEU A 210 -2.27 2.51 1.38
C LEU A 210 -2.75 1.06 1.23
N CYS A 211 -1.82 0.11 1.14
CA CYS A 211 -2.11 -1.30 0.91
C CYS A 211 -1.25 -2.23 1.79
N ASP A 212 -1.50 -3.54 1.71
CA ASP A 212 -0.79 -4.62 2.40
C ASP A 212 -0.94 -4.59 3.94
N PHE A 213 -2.10 -5.06 4.39
CA PHE A 213 -2.48 -5.16 5.81
C PHE A 213 -2.07 -6.49 6.46
N GLY A 214 -1.17 -7.25 5.83
CA GLY A 214 -0.70 -8.55 6.34
C GLY A 214 0.05 -8.50 7.67
N PHE A 215 0.50 -7.31 8.09
CA PHE A 215 1.11 -7.05 9.40
C PHE A 215 0.21 -6.24 10.34
N ALA A 216 -1.04 -5.97 9.94
CA ALA A 216 -1.91 -5.13 10.72
C ALA A 216 -2.36 -5.79 12.02
N HIS A 217 -2.49 -4.97 13.06
CA HIS A 217 -2.96 -5.38 14.38
C HIS A 217 -4.14 -4.49 14.81
N VAL A 218 -5.17 -5.14 15.38
CA VAL A 218 -6.34 -4.46 15.92
C VAL A 218 -6.15 -4.23 17.41
N GLY A 219 -6.29 -2.99 17.87
CA GLY A 219 -6.12 -2.60 19.28
C GLY A 219 -5.11 -1.46 19.46
N PHE A 220 -4.89 -1.06 20.72
CA PHE A 220 -3.99 0.06 21.06
C PHE A 220 -2.50 -0.32 21.00
N SER A 221 -2.21 -1.58 21.22
CA SER A 221 -0.86 -2.14 21.14
C SER A 221 -0.93 -3.64 20.88
N ALA A 222 0.08 -4.16 20.22
CA ALA A 222 0.25 -5.58 19.99
C ALA A 222 1.65 -6.00 20.42
N THR A 223 1.74 -7.03 21.26
CA THR A 223 3.01 -7.66 21.56
C THR A 223 3.40 -8.51 20.36
N VAL A 224 4.39 -8.05 19.67
CA VAL A 224 4.98 -8.79 18.57
C VAL A 224 5.88 -9.83 19.20
N GLY A 225 5.39 -11.07 19.28
CA GLY A 225 6.08 -12.16 19.97
C GLY A 225 7.48 -12.38 19.39
N CYS A 226 8.47 -11.81 20.06
CA CYS A 226 9.87 -12.18 19.88
C CYS A 226 10.06 -13.56 20.50
N ARG A 227 9.80 -14.66 19.77
CA ARG A 227 10.41 -15.93 20.13
C ARG A 227 11.91 -15.79 19.86
N PRO A 228 12.79 -16.10 20.82
CA PRO A 228 14.24 -15.94 20.67
C PRO A 228 14.86 -16.71 19.49
N SER A 229 14.10 -17.62 18.88
CA SER A 229 14.53 -18.45 17.74
C SER A 229 14.18 -17.92 16.37
N ALA A 230 13.40 -16.83 16.26
CA ALA A 230 13.04 -16.24 14.97
C ALA A 230 13.65 -14.84 14.86
N ARG A 231 14.77 -14.71 14.19
CA ARG A 231 15.33 -13.46 13.64
C ARG A 231 14.41 -12.85 12.56
N ALA A 232 13.12 -12.93 12.70
CA ALA A 232 12.18 -12.19 11.88
C ALA A 232 12.07 -10.79 12.48
N VAL A 233 12.92 -9.88 12.02
CA VAL A 233 12.70 -8.45 12.21
C VAL A 233 11.35 -8.15 11.56
N MET A 234 10.33 -7.89 12.37
CA MET A 234 9.00 -7.57 11.86
C MET A 234 9.02 -6.15 11.32
N GLY A 235 8.91 -6.03 10.00
CA GLY A 235 8.89 -4.77 9.25
C GLY A 235 10.04 -4.63 8.25
N SER A 236 9.87 -3.66 7.37
CA SER A 236 10.79 -3.44 6.25
C SER A 236 12.04 -2.67 6.67
N PRO A 237 13.25 -3.10 6.20
CA PRO A 237 14.50 -2.43 6.54
C PRO A 237 14.45 -0.93 6.29
N GLY A 238 14.97 -0.15 7.25
CA GLY A 238 14.97 1.31 7.19
C GLY A 238 13.74 1.97 7.82
N TYR A 239 12.57 1.34 7.77
CA TYR A 239 11.31 1.87 8.30
C TYR A 239 10.98 1.39 9.73
N VAL A 240 11.60 0.30 10.16
CA VAL A 240 11.32 -0.28 11.49
C VAL A 240 11.76 0.66 12.60
N ASP A 241 10.81 0.97 13.49
CA ASP A 241 11.05 1.77 14.69
C ASP A 241 12.09 1.09 15.60
N PRO A 242 13.19 1.77 15.95
CA PRO A 242 14.17 1.25 16.92
C PRO A 242 13.55 0.88 18.27
N HIS A 243 12.48 1.58 18.68
CA HIS A 243 11.76 1.27 19.92
C HIS A 243 11.03 -0.08 19.80
N LEU A 244 10.39 -0.37 18.66
CA LEU A 244 9.77 -1.68 18.41
C LEU A 244 10.80 -2.81 18.50
N ILE A 245 12.00 -2.62 17.94
CA ILE A 245 13.08 -3.63 18.00
C ILE A 245 13.49 -3.92 19.47
N ARG A 246 13.52 -2.89 20.32
CA ARG A 246 13.90 -3.03 21.73
C ARG A 246 12.80 -3.58 22.62
N SER A 247 11.57 -3.10 22.42
CA SER A 247 10.42 -3.41 23.31
C SER A 247 9.65 -4.65 22.87
N GLY A 248 9.69 -5.00 21.57
CA GLY A 248 8.83 -6.02 20.98
C GLY A 248 7.34 -5.62 20.95
N VAL A 249 7.00 -4.35 21.17
CA VAL A 249 5.61 -3.88 21.24
C VAL A 249 5.33 -2.90 20.10
N ALA A 250 4.45 -3.31 19.19
CA ALA A 250 3.91 -2.42 18.15
C ALA A 250 2.81 -1.53 18.73
N THR A 251 2.80 -0.27 18.36
CA THR A 251 1.81 0.74 18.75
C THR A 251 1.52 1.66 17.57
N LYS A 252 0.52 2.52 17.68
CA LYS A 252 0.28 3.60 16.69
C LYS A 252 1.57 4.43 16.41
N LYS A 253 2.42 4.58 17.42
CA LYS A 253 3.66 5.36 17.31
C LYS A 253 4.76 4.65 16.50
N THR A 254 4.64 3.33 16.28
CA THR A 254 5.50 2.61 15.34
C THR A 254 5.16 2.94 13.89
N ASP A 255 3.87 3.07 13.54
CA ASP A 255 3.45 3.56 12.23
C ASP A 255 3.86 5.02 12.00
N VAL A 256 3.74 5.87 13.04
CA VAL A 256 4.19 7.26 12.99
C VAL A 256 5.69 7.36 12.67
N TYR A 257 6.53 6.51 13.28
CA TYR A 257 7.95 6.45 12.94
C TYR A 257 8.18 6.09 11.47
N SER A 258 7.54 5.03 11.00
CA SER A 258 7.67 4.57 9.61
C SER A 258 7.16 5.61 8.62
N PHE A 259 6.09 6.34 8.97
CA PHE A 259 5.61 7.49 8.20
C PHE A 259 6.63 8.64 8.17
N GLY A 260 7.32 8.91 9.28
CA GLY A 260 8.42 9.88 9.31
C GLY A 260 9.55 9.54 8.34
N VAL A 261 9.90 8.24 8.22
CA VAL A 261 10.87 7.78 7.20
C VAL A 261 10.34 8.00 5.79
N LEU A 262 9.05 7.71 5.53
CA LEU A 262 8.41 7.97 4.25
C LEU A 262 8.42 9.47 3.87
N LEU A 263 8.21 10.37 4.84
CA LEU A 263 8.36 11.82 4.62
C LEU A 263 9.77 12.19 4.20
N LEU A 264 10.80 11.60 4.84
CA LEU A 264 12.20 11.83 4.44
C LEU A 264 12.46 11.34 3.00
N GLU A 265 11.89 10.21 2.58
CA GLU A 265 12.00 9.74 1.19
C GLU A 265 11.37 10.73 0.22
N LEU A 266 10.16 11.22 0.53
CA LEU A 266 9.45 12.20 -0.30
C LEU A 266 10.22 13.53 -0.43
N VAL A 267 10.87 13.99 0.64
CA VAL A 267 11.67 15.22 0.62
C VAL A 267 12.97 15.02 -0.14
N THR A 268 13.67 13.93 0.13
CA THR A 268 15.06 13.75 -0.34
C THR A 268 15.19 12.99 -1.65
N GLY A 269 14.14 12.25 -2.05
CA GLY A 269 14.19 11.34 -3.18
C GLY A 269 15.16 10.16 -3.00
N LYS A 270 15.60 9.89 -1.76
CA LYS A 270 16.52 8.80 -1.42
C LYS A 270 15.78 7.64 -0.77
N GLU A 271 16.23 6.41 -0.99
CA GLU A 271 15.67 5.21 -0.35
C GLU A 271 15.93 5.21 1.17
N ALA A 272 15.02 4.58 1.93
CA ALA A 272 15.12 4.45 3.39
C ALA A 272 16.43 3.80 3.87
N VAL A 273 17.04 2.94 3.03
CA VAL A 273 18.38 2.36 3.22
C VAL A 273 19.15 2.46 1.92
N CYS A 274 20.30 3.09 1.96
CA CYS A 274 21.22 3.17 0.82
C CYS A 274 21.70 1.75 0.44
N ARG A 275 21.48 1.34 -0.81
CA ARG A 275 21.83 -0.01 -1.30
C ARG A 275 23.33 -0.28 -1.27
N GLU A 276 24.15 0.76 -1.50
CA GLU A 276 25.59 0.64 -1.59
C GLU A 276 26.25 0.56 -0.20
N THR A 277 25.79 1.39 0.74
CA THR A 277 26.45 1.54 2.04
C THR A 277 25.70 0.84 3.19
N GLY A 278 24.46 0.43 3.01
CA GLY A 278 23.60 -0.07 4.07
C GLY A 278 23.17 1.00 5.09
N ARG A 279 23.54 2.28 4.86
CA ARG A 279 23.24 3.37 5.78
C ARG A 279 21.78 3.76 5.73
N ARG A 280 21.13 3.92 6.89
CA ARG A 280 19.74 4.37 6.99
C ARG A 280 19.62 5.85 6.60
N LEU A 281 18.54 6.21 5.91
CA LEU A 281 18.25 7.59 5.52
C LEU A 281 18.18 8.53 6.73
N THR A 282 17.53 8.10 7.82
CA THR A 282 17.44 8.87 9.07
C THR A 282 18.82 9.27 9.62
N ALA A 283 19.79 8.35 9.58
CA ALA A 283 21.16 8.63 10.03
C ALA A 283 21.95 9.47 9.00
N ALA A 284 21.57 9.42 7.73
CA ALA A 284 22.27 10.16 6.67
C ALA A 284 21.87 11.64 6.65
N VAL A 285 20.58 11.96 6.87
CA VAL A 285 20.07 13.34 6.73
C VAL A 285 19.74 14.02 8.07
N GLY A 286 19.54 13.23 9.12
CA GLY A 286 19.17 13.76 10.45
C GLY A 286 20.06 14.89 10.97
N PRO A 287 21.41 14.78 10.96
CA PRO A 287 22.28 15.86 11.41
C PRO A 287 22.07 17.16 10.63
N THR A 288 21.99 17.09 9.29
CA THR A 288 21.78 18.27 8.43
C THR A 288 20.43 18.93 8.68
N LEU A 289 19.38 18.12 8.88
CA LEU A 289 18.04 18.63 9.20
C LEU A 289 17.97 19.23 10.61
N SER A 290 18.69 18.68 11.58
CA SER A 290 18.78 19.25 12.92
C SER A 290 19.47 20.63 12.95
N GLU A 291 20.29 20.92 11.95
CA GLU A 291 20.91 22.24 11.74
C GLU A 291 20.01 23.22 10.95
N GLY A 292 18.80 22.80 10.56
CA GLY A 292 17.86 23.60 9.76
C GLY A 292 18.22 23.72 8.28
N LYS A 293 19.19 22.95 7.78
CA LYS A 293 19.69 23.01 6.39
C LYS A 293 18.88 22.11 5.46
N VAL A 294 17.58 22.37 5.34
CA VAL A 294 16.66 21.52 4.55
C VAL A 294 17.03 21.52 3.06
N SER A 295 17.41 22.68 2.49
CA SER A 295 17.81 22.82 1.08
C SER A 295 18.93 21.86 0.65
N ASP A 296 19.83 21.49 1.58
CA ASP A 296 20.97 20.64 1.30
C ASP A 296 20.60 19.17 1.08
N VAL A 297 19.42 18.78 1.56
CA VAL A 297 18.93 17.40 1.50
C VAL A 297 17.78 17.17 0.53
N VAL A 298 17.09 18.24 0.08
CA VAL A 298 16.01 18.14 -0.90
C VAL A 298 16.50 17.45 -2.18
N ASP A 299 15.62 16.65 -2.78
CA ASP A 299 15.90 15.93 -4.02
C ASP A 299 16.37 16.86 -5.15
N ARG A 300 17.64 16.73 -5.53
CA ARG A 300 18.26 17.56 -6.59
C ARG A 300 17.61 17.36 -7.95
N ARG A 301 16.91 16.25 -8.18
CA ARG A 301 16.18 15.99 -9.43
C ARG A 301 15.02 16.96 -9.62
N LEU A 302 14.52 17.60 -8.56
CA LEU A 302 13.52 18.65 -8.62
C LEU A 302 14.07 19.97 -9.20
N ARG A 303 15.39 20.14 -9.34
CA ARG A 303 16.04 21.31 -9.96
C ARG A 303 15.57 22.66 -9.40
N GLY A 304 15.19 22.70 -8.12
CA GLY A 304 14.65 23.89 -7.46
C GLY A 304 13.13 24.07 -7.63
N GLU A 305 12.43 23.19 -8.35
CA GLU A 305 10.98 23.22 -8.53
C GLU A 305 10.27 22.64 -7.28
N TYR A 306 10.41 23.31 -6.13
CA TYR A 306 9.76 22.97 -4.87
C TYR A 306 9.53 24.22 -4.03
N ASP A 307 8.56 24.19 -3.12
CA ASP A 307 8.36 25.24 -2.13
C ASP A 307 9.25 24.97 -0.91
N GLY A 308 10.15 25.92 -0.59
CA GLY A 308 11.11 25.78 0.51
C GLY A 308 10.45 25.76 1.88
N ALA A 309 9.34 26.48 2.06
CA ALA A 309 8.60 26.51 3.32
C ALA A 309 7.87 25.17 3.55
N GLU A 310 7.23 24.63 2.51
CA GLU A 310 6.62 23.30 2.58
C GLU A 310 7.66 22.20 2.82
N ALA A 311 8.84 22.30 2.17
CA ALA A 311 9.92 21.34 2.39
C ALA A 311 10.44 21.38 3.84
N ALA A 312 10.53 22.58 4.44
CA ALA A 312 10.89 22.74 5.84
C ALA A 312 9.83 22.13 6.77
N VAL A 313 8.55 22.34 6.50
CA VAL A 313 7.45 21.74 7.28
C VAL A 313 7.49 20.21 7.21
N MET A 314 7.64 19.64 6.01
CA MET A 314 7.72 18.19 5.84
C MET A 314 8.93 17.57 6.53
N ALA A 315 10.08 18.24 6.46
CA ALA A 315 11.31 17.80 7.12
C ALA A 315 11.19 17.87 8.65
N GLU A 316 10.61 18.94 9.19
CA GLU A 316 10.36 19.09 10.62
C GLU A 316 9.42 18.02 11.15
N LEU A 317 8.28 17.79 10.46
CA LEU A 317 7.35 16.70 10.80
C LEU A 317 8.04 15.34 10.76
N ALA A 318 8.86 15.08 9.74
CA ALA A 318 9.61 13.84 9.64
C ALA A 318 10.51 13.64 10.86
N MET A 319 11.26 14.68 11.27
CA MET A 319 12.14 14.63 12.46
C MET A 319 11.36 14.40 13.75
N GLN A 320 10.18 15.02 13.92
CA GLN A 320 9.30 14.77 15.06
C GLN A 320 8.78 13.33 15.06
N CYS A 321 8.38 12.80 13.91
CA CYS A 321 7.86 11.42 13.77
C CYS A 321 8.92 10.37 14.07
N ILE A 322 10.20 10.57 13.67
CA ILE A 322 11.28 9.62 13.91
C ILE A 322 11.95 9.79 15.29
N GLY A 323 11.47 10.69 16.14
CA GLY A 323 12.01 10.93 17.47
C GLY A 323 12.17 9.65 18.31
N ASP A 324 13.22 9.57 19.11
CA ASP A 324 13.58 8.38 19.90
C ASP A 324 12.51 7.97 20.91
N SER A 325 11.81 8.95 21.50
CA SER A 325 10.76 8.74 22.49
C SER A 325 9.38 8.64 21.81
N PRO A 326 8.74 7.45 21.74
CA PRO A 326 7.46 7.30 21.09
C PRO A 326 6.36 8.22 21.61
N GLY A 327 6.37 8.48 22.93
CA GLY A 327 5.40 9.38 23.58
C GLY A 327 5.46 10.84 23.11
N LEU A 328 6.61 11.28 22.60
CA LEU A 328 6.82 12.65 22.09
C LEU A 328 6.52 12.79 20.60
N ARG A 329 6.35 11.68 19.87
CA ARG A 329 5.96 11.74 18.45
C ARG A 329 4.54 12.28 18.34
N PRO A 330 4.22 13.06 17.28
CA PRO A 330 2.87 13.58 17.08
C PRO A 330 1.85 12.46 16.91
N SER A 331 0.56 12.76 17.09
CA SER A 331 -0.53 11.91 16.58
C SER A 331 -0.66 12.08 15.07
N MET A 332 -1.34 11.15 14.39
CA MET A 332 -1.57 11.33 12.95
C MET A 332 -2.55 12.46 12.67
N GLY A 333 -3.50 12.74 13.57
CA GLY A 333 -4.35 13.92 13.50
C GLY A 333 -3.57 15.24 13.59
N ASP A 334 -2.54 15.31 14.45
CA ASP A 334 -1.65 16.48 14.49
C ASP A 334 -0.87 16.64 13.19
N VAL A 335 -0.37 15.53 12.61
CA VAL A 335 0.33 15.53 11.32
C VAL A 335 -0.58 16.03 10.20
N VAL A 336 -1.80 15.49 10.11
CA VAL A 336 -2.80 15.91 9.09
C VAL A 336 -3.07 17.41 9.22
N ARG A 337 -3.32 17.90 10.43
CA ARG A 337 -3.59 19.32 10.69
C ARG A 337 -2.42 20.20 10.24
N VAL A 338 -1.19 19.86 10.60
CA VAL A 338 -0.02 20.65 10.22
C VAL A 338 0.20 20.66 8.71
N LEU A 339 0.07 19.52 8.03
CA LEU A 339 0.17 19.44 6.57
C LEU A 339 -0.92 20.28 5.90
N GLN A 340 -2.17 20.20 6.38
CA GLN A 340 -3.29 20.94 5.82
C GLN A 340 -3.14 22.46 5.98
N GLU A 341 -2.68 22.92 7.14
CA GLU A 341 -2.55 24.36 7.45
C GLU A 341 -1.32 25.00 6.80
N LYS A 342 -0.23 24.24 6.65
CA LYS A 342 1.08 24.81 6.27
C LYS A 342 1.52 24.45 4.85
N THR A 343 0.70 23.75 4.05
CA THR A 343 1.04 23.46 2.66
C THR A 343 0.02 24.04 1.68
N SER A 344 0.49 24.94 0.83
CA SER A 344 -0.34 25.61 -0.19
C SER A 344 -0.76 24.69 -1.33
N ALA A 345 0.02 23.63 -1.60
CA ALA A 345 -0.31 22.62 -2.60
C ALA A 345 -1.65 21.93 -2.32
N LEU A 346 -2.07 21.82 -1.06
CA LEU A 346 -3.34 21.22 -0.65
C LEU A 346 -4.50 22.23 -0.73
N ALA A 347 -4.26 23.51 -0.48
CA ALA A 347 -5.28 24.57 -0.59
C ALA A 347 -5.81 24.69 -2.02
N SER A 348 -4.92 24.59 -3.04
CA SER A 348 -5.29 24.61 -4.45
C SER A 348 -6.08 23.36 -4.88
N ALA A 349 -5.80 22.18 -4.33
CA ALA A 349 -6.49 20.93 -4.64
C ALA A 349 -7.91 20.88 -4.03
N VAL A 350 -8.13 21.49 -2.87
CA VAL A 350 -9.44 21.60 -2.22
C VAL A 350 -10.32 22.59 -2.96
N GLY A 351 -9.79 23.75 -3.38
CA GLY A 351 -10.51 24.76 -4.18
C GLY A 351 -11.02 24.18 -5.50
N SER A 352 -10.19 23.45 -6.24
CA SER A 352 -10.57 22.85 -7.53
C SER A 352 -11.58 21.69 -7.44
N ARG A 353 -11.73 21.04 -6.27
CA ARG A 353 -12.77 20.03 -6.03
C ARG A 353 -14.11 20.65 -5.62
N LEU A 354 -14.10 21.77 -4.91
CA LEU A 354 -15.31 22.52 -4.55
C LEU A 354 -15.93 23.17 -5.79
N ASP A 355 -15.14 23.77 -6.69
CA ASP A 355 -15.61 24.36 -7.92
C ASP A 355 -16.25 23.33 -8.88
N ARG A 356 -15.71 22.10 -8.95
CA ARG A 356 -16.31 21.01 -9.72
C ARG A 356 -17.61 20.47 -9.12
N LYS A 357 -17.83 20.62 -7.81
CA LYS A 357 -19.06 20.16 -7.13
C LYS A 357 -20.21 21.18 -7.18
N MET A 358 -19.90 22.44 -7.52
CA MET A 358 -20.90 23.51 -7.72
C MET A 358 -21.34 23.65 -9.19
N MET A 359 -20.74 22.91 -10.13
CA MET A 359 -21.10 22.95 -11.56
C MET A 359 -21.97 21.79 -12.03
N PHE A 360 -22.53 20.98 -11.11
CA PHE A 360 -23.49 19.90 -11.46
C PHE A 360 -24.69 19.90 -10.52
#